data_75d191a004ca9d60cafb7599a5e9c73a
#
_entry.id   75d191a004ca9d60cafb7599a5e9c73a
#
_cell.length_a   1.000
_cell.length_b   1.000
_cell.length_c   1.000
_cell.angle_alpha   90.00
_cell.angle_beta   90.00
_cell.angle_gamma   90.00
#
_symmetry.space_group_name_H-M   'P 1'
#
loop_
_entity.id
_entity.type
_entity.pdbx_description
1 polymer ?
#
loop_
_entity_poly.entity_id
_entity_poly.type
_entity_poly.pdbx_seq_one_letter_code
_entity_poly.pdbx_strand_id
1 'polypeptide(L)'
;VKEISIAVGGTHGKTTTSSMIGTILHHAKKDPTLVVGGLVHNFNSNSNLGKGEIIVVEADEFDRSFLALKPTISIVTNIELEHTDCYKNLNELKEAFMQFCRSIPFYGENIVCIDSPAVREILPYIERPMTTYGRSRDAAYRAENIRFNENKSTYSFFCAEECLGEIKLNVPGEHNILNSLAAVTLGLEMGLSFQTIKRGLLKYSGVRRRFDIKGIHENIMVVDDYAHHPTEVEATLKAAKSGWKRRVIAIFQPHLFSRTRDFFKEFANVLQLADFVILSDIYPAREKPIPNITAKIIYDELYKIMKDN
;
A
#
# COMPACT_ATOMS: atom_id res chain seq x y z
N VAL A 1 1.01 -1.93 28.68
CA VAL A 1 1.74 -2.45 27.51
C VAL A 1 0.80 -3.41 26.80
N LYS A 2 0.67 -3.31 25.47
CA LYS A 2 -0.14 -4.25 24.68
C LYS A 2 0.65 -5.55 24.49
N GLU A 3 -0.02 -6.71 24.58
CA GLU A 3 0.65 -8.02 24.48
C GLU A 3 1.12 -8.33 23.06
N ILE A 4 0.31 -7.95 22.06
CA ILE A 4 0.60 -8.21 20.65
C ILE A 4 0.78 -6.87 19.94
N SER A 5 1.95 -6.67 19.37
CA SER A 5 2.25 -5.51 18.54
C SER A 5 2.46 -5.94 17.08
N ILE A 6 1.70 -5.33 16.19
CA ILE A 6 1.74 -5.56 14.75
C ILE A 6 2.27 -4.29 14.09
N ALA A 7 3.37 -4.40 13.37
CA ALA A 7 3.95 -3.28 12.65
C ALA A 7 3.92 -3.55 11.14
N VAL A 8 3.32 -2.64 10.38
CA VAL A 8 3.19 -2.74 8.92
C VAL A 8 4.17 -1.81 8.25
N GLY A 9 5.23 -2.37 7.70
CA GLY A 9 6.25 -1.69 6.91
C GLY A 9 6.13 -1.98 5.40
N GLY A 10 6.91 -1.26 4.64
CA GLY A 10 6.98 -1.35 3.19
C GLY A 10 6.87 0.01 2.53
N THR A 11 7.39 0.17 1.34
CA THR A 11 7.38 1.46 0.64
C THR A 11 5.95 1.94 0.40
N HIS A 12 5.07 1.06 -0.09
CA HIS A 12 3.68 1.39 -0.40
C HIS A 12 2.68 0.48 0.33
N GLY A 13 1.47 0.98 0.56
CA GLY A 13 0.35 0.20 1.11
C GLY A 13 0.30 0.11 2.63
N LYS A 14 1.26 0.66 3.37
CA LYS A 14 1.33 0.65 4.86
C LYS A 14 0.00 1.06 5.50
N THR A 15 -0.45 2.27 5.25
CA THR A 15 -1.67 2.85 5.83
C THR A 15 -2.91 2.03 5.53
N THR A 16 -3.06 1.61 4.27
CA THR A 16 -4.21 0.82 3.82
C THR A 16 -4.24 -0.55 4.49
N THR A 17 -3.09 -1.26 4.52
CA THR A 17 -2.97 -2.58 5.16
C THR A 17 -3.25 -2.48 6.66
N SER A 18 -2.63 -1.54 7.37
CA SER A 18 -2.87 -1.31 8.81
C SER A 18 -4.33 -1.01 9.10
N SER A 19 -4.98 -0.22 8.23
CA SER A 19 -6.40 0.14 8.37
C SER A 19 -7.34 -1.04 8.13
N MET A 20 -7.04 -1.90 7.15
CA MET A 20 -7.77 -3.15 6.90
C MET A 20 -7.66 -4.09 8.10
N ILE A 21 -6.45 -4.27 8.64
CA ILE A 21 -6.20 -5.05 9.85
C ILE A 21 -6.99 -4.50 11.02
N GLY A 22 -6.90 -3.20 11.29
CA GLY A 22 -7.66 -2.53 12.35
C GLY A 22 -9.16 -2.77 12.23
N THR A 23 -9.69 -2.70 11.00
CA THR A 23 -11.12 -2.93 10.72
C THR A 23 -11.52 -4.39 10.97
N ILE A 24 -10.71 -5.37 10.54
CA ILE A 24 -10.94 -6.81 10.80
C ILE A 24 -10.94 -7.08 12.30
N LEU A 25 -9.92 -6.62 13.02
CA LEU A 25 -9.77 -6.85 14.45
C LEU A 25 -10.89 -6.18 15.26
N HIS A 26 -11.30 -4.97 14.89
CA HIS A 26 -12.43 -4.29 15.49
C HIS A 26 -13.74 -5.07 15.27
N HIS A 27 -13.96 -5.56 14.03
CA HIS A 27 -15.12 -6.42 13.71
C HIS A 27 -15.10 -7.73 14.51
N ALA A 28 -13.91 -8.31 14.72
CA ALA A 28 -13.70 -9.50 15.55
C ALA A 28 -13.82 -9.23 17.06
N LYS A 29 -14.19 -8.02 17.47
CA LYS A 29 -14.32 -7.58 18.88
C LYS A 29 -13.02 -7.69 19.68
N LYS A 30 -11.88 -7.57 19.00
CA LYS A 30 -10.55 -7.52 19.65
C LYS A 30 -10.18 -6.13 20.13
N ASP A 31 -10.97 -5.10 19.77
CA ASP A 31 -10.81 -3.70 20.17
C ASP A 31 -9.35 -3.19 20.14
N PRO A 32 -8.68 -3.21 18.96
CA PRO A 32 -7.27 -2.90 18.85
C PRO A 32 -7.00 -1.40 19.04
N THR A 33 -5.81 -1.07 19.55
CA THR A 33 -5.24 0.25 19.35
C THR A 33 -4.69 0.33 17.92
N LEU A 34 -5.02 1.40 17.19
CA LEU A 34 -4.58 1.63 15.81
C LEU A 34 -3.88 2.98 15.71
N VAL A 35 -2.69 3.01 15.09
CA VAL A 35 -1.94 4.25 14.79
C VAL A 35 -1.45 4.17 13.34
N VAL A 36 -1.94 5.07 12.49
CA VAL A 36 -1.65 5.08 11.05
C VAL A 36 -1.44 6.50 10.53
N GLY A 37 -0.77 6.64 9.38
CA GLY A 37 -0.45 7.94 8.79
C GLY A 37 -1.63 8.67 8.14
N GLY A 38 -2.75 7.98 7.84
CA GLY A 38 -3.90 8.53 7.13
C GLY A 38 -5.19 8.46 7.92
N LEU A 39 -6.17 9.30 7.57
CA LEU A 39 -7.49 9.29 8.20
C LEU A 39 -8.32 8.13 7.65
N VAL A 40 -8.61 7.15 8.51
CA VAL A 40 -9.38 5.95 8.19
C VAL A 40 -10.87 6.24 8.30
N HIS A 41 -11.63 6.02 7.22
CA HIS A 41 -13.06 6.32 7.21
C HIS A 41 -13.84 5.54 8.29
N ASN A 42 -13.48 4.28 8.51
CA ASN A 42 -14.13 3.42 9.52
C ASN A 42 -14.01 3.95 10.96
N PHE A 43 -12.96 4.69 11.28
CA PHE A 43 -12.69 5.25 12.62
C PHE A 43 -12.83 6.78 12.65
N ASN A 44 -12.98 7.42 11.50
CA ASN A 44 -12.95 8.88 11.34
C ASN A 44 -11.73 9.52 12.04
N SER A 45 -10.60 8.82 12.06
CA SER A 45 -9.38 9.21 12.73
C SER A 45 -8.17 8.49 12.11
N ASN A 46 -6.99 8.99 12.36
CA ASN A 46 -5.71 8.30 12.11
C ASN A 46 -5.21 7.52 13.33
N SER A 47 -5.92 7.59 14.45
CA SER A 47 -5.61 6.83 15.64
C SER A 47 -6.89 6.40 16.35
N ASN A 48 -6.87 5.21 16.93
CA ASN A 48 -7.95 4.68 17.77
C ASN A 48 -7.34 4.00 18.99
N LEU A 49 -7.68 4.47 20.19
CA LEU A 49 -7.26 3.84 21.42
C LEU A 49 -8.26 2.72 21.79
N GLY A 50 -7.88 1.48 21.53
CA GLY A 50 -8.64 0.31 21.90
C GLY A 50 -8.31 -0.19 23.32
N LYS A 51 -9.26 -0.88 23.94
CA LYS A 51 -9.11 -1.52 25.27
C LYS A 51 -8.48 -2.92 25.17
N GLY A 52 -8.49 -3.54 23.97
CA GLY A 52 -7.90 -4.86 23.75
C GLY A 52 -6.37 -4.87 23.83
N GLU A 53 -5.77 -6.02 23.74
CA GLU A 53 -4.33 -6.26 23.97
C GLU A 53 -3.49 -6.15 22.70
N ILE A 54 -4.10 -5.75 21.59
CA ILE A 54 -3.45 -5.63 20.29
C ILE A 54 -3.20 -4.16 19.96
N ILE A 55 -2.00 -3.87 19.45
CA ILE A 55 -1.70 -2.60 18.80
C ILE A 55 -1.27 -2.85 17.37
N VAL A 56 -1.82 -2.06 16.44
CA VAL A 56 -1.43 -2.04 15.03
C VAL A 56 -0.83 -0.68 14.72
N VAL A 57 0.40 -0.66 14.25
CA VAL A 57 1.11 0.57 13.92
C VAL A 57 1.63 0.53 12.48
N GLU A 58 1.61 1.66 11.82
CA GLU A 58 2.32 1.88 10.57
C GLU A 58 3.80 2.10 10.88
N ALA A 59 4.66 1.33 10.25
CA ALA A 59 6.12 1.37 10.41
C ALA A 59 6.73 2.10 9.21
N ASP A 60 6.97 3.40 9.36
CA ASP A 60 7.53 4.24 8.30
C ASP A 60 9.04 4.10 8.25
N GLU A 61 9.57 3.75 7.09
CA GLU A 61 11.01 3.59 6.84
C GLU A 61 11.77 4.91 6.73
N PHE A 62 11.05 6.02 6.53
CA PHE A 62 11.66 7.34 6.54
C PHE A 62 12.46 7.55 7.83
N ASP A 63 13.65 8.13 7.75
CA ASP A 63 14.59 8.38 8.85
C ASP A 63 15.03 7.12 9.65
N ARG A 64 14.68 5.92 9.20
CA ARG A 64 14.98 4.63 9.85
C ARG A 64 14.33 4.46 11.24
N SER A 65 13.36 5.29 11.62
CA SER A 65 12.70 5.22 12.93
C SER A 65 11.98 3.91 13.17
N PHE A 66 11.48 3.25 12.10
CA PHE A 66 10.82 1.95 12.19
C PHE A 66 11.72 0.85 12.78
N LEU A 67 13.06 0.99 12.72
CA LEU A 67 14.01 0.05 13.33
C LEU A 67 14.01 0.10 14.87
N ALA A 68 13.47 1.16 15.46
CA ALA A 68 13.26 1.23 16.91
C ALA A 68 12.05 0.39 17.36
N LEU A 69 11.15 0.04 16.45
CA LEU A 69 10.02 -0.84 16.72
C LEU A 69 10.53 -2.28 16.87
N LYS A 70 9.99 -2.96 17.88
CA LYS A 70 10.22 -4.40 18.12
C LYS A 70 8.86 -5.11 18.16
N PRO A 71 8.20 -5.24 17.02
CA PRO A 71 6.86 -5.80 16.98
C PRO A 71 6.88 -7.32 17.24
N THR A 72 5.75 -7.86 17.74
CA THR A 72 5.52 -9.30 17.81
C THR A 72 5.33 -9.88 16.40
N ILE A 73 4.64 -9.14 15.53
CA ILE A 73 4.40 -9.50 14.15
C ILE A 73 4.80 -8.33 13.25
N SER A 74 5.65 -8.59 12.27
CA SER A 74 5.96 -7.63 11.22
C SER A 74 5.27 -7.99 9.91
N ILE A 75 4.83 -6.98 9.17
CA ILE A 75 4.29 -7.14 7.82
C ILE A 75 5.14 -6.31 6.87
N VAL A 76 5.60 -6.91 5.77
CA VAL A 76 6.32 -6.18 4.71
C VAL A 76 5.54 -6.28 3.41
N THR A 77 5.02 -5.16 2.94
CA THR A 77 4.16 -5.11 1.74
C THR A 77 4.99 -5.13 0.44
N ASN A 78 6.00 -4.30 0.37
CA ASN A 78 6.94 -4.20 -0.77
C ASN A 78 8.17 -3.39 -0.35
N ILE A 79 9.22 -3.44 -1.16
CA ILE A 79 10.43 -2.64 -0.99
C ILE A 79 10.79 -2.05 -2.36
N GLU A 80 10.70 -0.74 -2.49
CA GLU A 80 11.09 0.03 -3.67
C GLU A 80 11.93 1.22 -3.23
N LEU A 81 12.84 1.69 -4.08
CA LEU A 81 13.71 2.81 -3.74
C LEU A 81 12.87 4.08 -3.59
N GLU A 82 12.77 4.54 -2.38
CA GLU A 82 12.18 5.82 -2.00
C GLU A 82 13.06 6.47 -0.92
N HIS A 83 12.76 7.73 -0.55
CA HIS A 83 13.52 8.45 0.47
C HIS A 83 15.04 8.48 0.18
N THR A 84 15.39 8.92 -1.05
CA THR A 84 16.79 9.00 -1.51
C THR A 84 17.66 9.95 -0.70
N ASP A 85 17.07 10.75 0.15
CA ASP A 85 17.70 11.54 1.20
C ASP A 85 18.17 10.70 2.41
N CYS A 86 17.56 9.54 2.66
CA CYS A 86 17.86 8.63 3.77
C CYS A 86 18.59 7.36 3.33
N TYR A 87 18.31 6.89 2.11
CA TYR A 87 18.88 5.66 1.54
C TYR A 87 19.56 5.97 0.20
N LYS A 88 20.86 5.71 0.12
CA LYS A 88 21.64 5.96 -1.10
C LYS A 88 21.26 5.07 -2.28
N ASN A 89 20.78 3.88 -1.98
CA ASN A 89 20.39 2.88 -2.97
C ASN A 89 19.44 1.83 -2.37
N LEU A 90 18.87 0.99 -3.26
CA LEU A 90 17.95 -0.06 -2.87
C LEU A 90 18.56 -1.09 -1.90
N ASN A 91 19.87 -1.34 -1.95
CA ASN A 91 20.51 -2.30 -1.04
C ASN A 91 20.51 -1.82 0.40
N GLU A 92 20.78 -0.53 0.65
CA GLU A 92 20.67 0.04 2.00
C GLU A 92 19.25 -0.06 2.55
N LEU A 93 18.23 0.13 1.69
CA LEU A 93 16.84 -0.02 2.08
C LEU A 93 16.51 -1.49 2.40
N LYS A 94 16.96 -2.44 1.56
CA LYS A 94 16.83 -3.89 1.84
C LYS A 94 17.47 -4.28 3.17
N GLU A 95 18.65 -3.78 3.47
CA GLU A 95 19.33 -4.02 4.75
C GLU A 95 18.50 -3.53 5.94
N ALA A 96 17.90 -2.35 5.82
CA ALA A 96 17.01 -1.83 6.85
C ALA A 96 15.77 -2.72 7.05
N PHE A 97 15.14 -3.19 5.97
CA PHE A 97 14.01 -4.12 6.07
C PHE A 97 14.42 -5.50 6.61
N MET A 98 15.61 -6.02 6.29
CA MET A 98 16.14 -7.23 6.93
C MET A 98 16.30 -7.04 8.45
N GLN A 99 16.84 -5.89 8.89
CA GLN A 99 16.94 -5.57 10.32
C GLN A 99 15.55 -5.48 10.97
N PHE A 100 14.57 -4.87 10.31
CA PHE A 100 13.19 -4.79 10.78
C PHE A 100 12.58 -6.19 10.95
N CYS A 101 12.69 -7.07 9.94
CA CYS A 101 12.19 -8.45 10.04
C CYS A 101 12.90 -9.27 11.13
N ARG A 102 14.19 -9.03 11.37
CA ARG A 102 14.95 -9.70 12.44
C ARG A 102 14.62 -9.19 13.84
N SER A 103 13.99 -8.01 13.96
CA SER A 103 13.68 -7.38 15.24
C SER A 103 12.55 -8.06 16.01
N ILE A 104 11.75 -8.92 15.36
CA ILE A 104 10.69 -9.66 16.03
C ILE A 104 11.28 -10.70 17.01
N PRO A 105 10.56 -11.02 18.10
CA PRO A 105 10.99 -12.05 19.03
C PRO A 105 11.00 -13.45 18.35
N PHE A 106 11.64 -14.43 18.97
CA PHE A 106 11.75 -15.79 18.42
C PHE A 106 10.39 -16.49 18.23
N TYR A 107 9.39 -16.09 18.99
CA TYR A 107 8.00 -16.56 18.90
C TYR A 107 7.10 -15.67 18.00
N GLY A 108 7.66 -14.62 17.43
CA GLY A 108 6.98 -13.71 16.53
C GLY A 108 6.97 -14.22 15.10
N GLU A 109 6.34 -13.48 14.19
CA GLU A 109 6.19 -13.85 12.81
C GLU A 109 6.37 -12.65 11.86
N ASN A 110 6.94 -12.93 10.69
CA ASN A 110 6.98 -12.02 9.56
C ASN A 110 5.94 -12.43 8.51
N ILE A 111 5.11 -11.51 8.06
CA ILE A 111 4.17 -11.71 6.96
C ILE A 111 4.68 -10.88 5.77
N VAL A 112 5.10 -11.53 4.68
CA VAL A 112 5.87 -10.89 3.62
C VAL A 112 5.26 -11.11 2.24
N CYS A 113 5.18 -10.02 1.44
CA CYS A 113 4.70 -10.06 0.07
C CYS A 113 5.79 -10.53 -0.89
N ILE A 114 5.66 -11.74 -1.42
CA ILE A 114 6.65 -12.27 -2.37
C ILE A 114 6.45 -11.83 -3.82
N ASP A 115 5.43 -11.04 -4.10
CA ASP A 115 5.28 -10.40 -5.41
C ASP A 115 6.26 -9.21 -5.59
N SER A 116 6.81 -8.69 -4.49
CA SER A 116 7.89 -7.70 -4.53
C SER A 116 9.25 -8.39 -4.76
N PRO A 117 9.95 -8.10 -5.87
CA PRO A 117 11.26 -8.71 -6.13
C PRO A 117 12.27 -8.45 -5.02
N ALA A 118 12.32 -7.23 -4.50
CA ALA A 118 13.25 -6.85 -3.44
C ALA A 118 12.92 -7.56 -2.11
N VAL A 119 11.65 -7.85 -1.82
CA VAL A 119 11.27 -8.69 -0.68
C VAL A 119 11.76 -10.12 -0.88
N ARG A 120 11.55 -10.73 -2.07
CA ARG A 120 12.06 -12.07 -2.37
C ARG A 120 13.58 -12.19 -2.17
N GLU A 121 14.33 -11.17 -2.59
CA GLU A 121 15.78 -11.18 -2.48
C GLU A 121 16.27 -11.22 -1.03
N ILE A 122 15.51 -10.66 -0.08
CA ILE A 122 15.91 -10.64 1.32
C ILE A 122 15.45 -11.87 2.12
N LEU A 123 14.47 -12.66 1.62
CA LEU A 123 13.93 -13.82 2.37
C LEU A 123 14.98 -14.80 2.85
N PRO A 124 16.00 -15.21 2.04
CA PRO A 124 17.01 -16.17 2.49
C PRO A 124 17.85 -15.69 3.68
N TYR A 125 17.82 -14.39 3.96
CA TYR A 125 18.60 -13.77 5.02
C TYR A 125 17.78 -13.46 6.27
N ILE A 126 16.48 -13.78 6.28
CA ILE A 126 15.60 -13.57 7.44
C ILE A 126 15.55 -14.88 8.25
N GLU A 127 16.29 -14.91 9.36
CA GLU A 127 16.37 -16.07 10.26
C GLU A 127 15.25 -16.05 11.32
N ARG A 128 14.04 -15.77 10.92
CA ARG A 128 12.85 -15.68 11.78
C ARG A 128 11.67 -16.38 11.11
N PRO A 129 10.68 -16.84 11.87
CA PRO A 129 9.47 -17.40 11.28
C PRO A 129 8.85 -16.44 10.28
N MET A 130 8.38 -16.97 9.15
CA MET A 130 7.75 -16.14 8.13
C MET A 130 6.65 -16.87 7.38
N THR A 131 5.60 -16.15 7.08
CA THR A 131 4.51 -16.56 6.21
C THR A 131 4.47 -15.66 4.97
N THR A 132 4.40 -16.26 3.79
CA THR A 132 4.42 -15.54 2.51
C THR A 132 3.01 -15.33 1.97
N TYR A 133 2.79 -14.18 1.34
CA TYR A 133 1.58 -13.92 0.59
C TYR A 133 1.87 -13.23 -0.75
N GLY A 134 0.91 -13.32 -1.66
CA GLY A 134 1.02 -12.69 -2.98
C GLY A 134 0.05 -13.27 -3.99
N ARG A 135 0.29 -12.99 -5.26
CA ARG A 135 -0.40 -13.61 -6.40
C ARG A 135 0.44 -14.76 -6.99
N SER A 136 1.71 -14.79 -6.65
CA SER A 136 2.63 -15.84 -7.07
C SER A 136 2.18 -17.20 -6.53
N ARG A 137 2.32 -18.25 -7.36
CA ARG A 137 1.87 -19.61 -7.00
C ARG A 137 2.63 -20.22 -5.83
N ASP A 138 3.84 -19.78 -5.58
CA ASP A 138 4.70 -20.18 -4.48
C ASP A 138 4.43 -19.42 -3.17
N ALA A 139 3.47 -18.48 -3.17
CA ALA A 139 2.99 -17.86 -1.94
C ALA A 139 2.13 -18.84 -1.12
N ALA A 140 2.34 -18.87 0.20
CA ALA A 140 1.53 -19.68 1.11
C ALA A 140 0.05 -19.25 1.07
N TYR A 141 -0.18 -17.96 1.01
CA TYR A 141 -1.51 -17.37 0.85
C TYR A 141 -1.58 -16.55 -0.43
N ARG A 142 -2.56 -16.83 -1.30
CA ARG A 142 -2.63 -16.15 -2.60
C ARG A 142 -4.01 -15.75 -3.04
N ALA A 143 -4.05 -14.76 -3.95
CA ALA A 143 -5.26 -14.32 -4.64
C ALA A 143 -5.29 -14.81 -6.08
N GLU A 144 -6.40 -15.39 -6.48
CA GLU A 144 -6.69 -15.79 -7.87
C GLU A 144 -8.06 -15.27 -8.31
N ASN A 145 -8.38 -15.39 -9.60
CA ASN A 145 -9.69 -15.03 -10.15
C ASN A 145 -10.12 -13.59 -9.82
N ILE A 146 -9.17 -12.67 -9.96
CA ILE A 146 -9.36 -11.25 -9.63
C ILE A 146 -10.33 -10.61 -10.61
N ARG A 147 -11.31 -9.85 -10.08
CA ARG A 147 -12.30 -9.09 -10.86
C ARG A 147 -12.48 -7.71 -10.26
N PHE A 148 -12.61 -6.71 -11.13
CA PHE A 148 -12.91 -5.33 -10.77
C PHE A 148 -14.26 -4.91 -11.35
N ASN A 149 -15.05 -4.19 -10.55
CA ASN A 149 -16.31 -3.61 -10.96
C ASN A 149 -16.53 -2.33 -10.16
N GLU A 150 -16.32 -1.19 -10.80
CA GLU A 150 -16.32 0.13 -10.16
C GLU A 150 -15.38 0.14 -8.95
N ASN A 151 -15.85 0.64 -7.80
CA ASN A 151 -15.09 0.68 -6.56
C ASN A 151 -14.97 -0.68 -5.84
N LYS A 152 -15.35 -1.78 -6.47
CA LYS A 152 -15.33 -3.11 -5.87
C LYS A 152 -14.26 -3.98 -6.51
N SER A 153 -13.54 -4.71 -5.67
CA SER A 153 -12.61 -5.76 -6.08
C SER A 153 -13.05 -7.08 -5.46
N THR A 154 -12.94 -8.17 -6.22
CA THR A 154 -13.23 -9.51 -5.73
C THR A 154 -12.12 -10.46 -6.15
N TYR A 155 -11.81 -11.44 -5.33
CA TYR A 155 -10.84 -12.49 -5.64
C TYR A 155 -11.11 -13.76 -4.86
N SER A 156 -10.65 -14.90 -5.38
CA SER A 156 -10.61 -16.18 -4.67
C SER A 156 -9.36 -16.21 -3.78
N PHE A 157 -9.53 -16.52 -2.50
CA PHE A 157 -8.43 -16.62 -1.54
C PHE A 157 -8.03 -18.08 -1.35
N PHE A 158 -6.74 -18.35 -1.51
CA PHE A 158 -6.15 -19.69 -1.37
C PHE A 158 -5.17 -19.74 -0.21
N CYS A 159 -5.21 -20.84 0.54
CA CYS A 159 -4.18 -21.28 1.45
C CYS A 159 -3.53 -22.52 0.84
N ALA A 160 -2.27 -22.45 0.45
CA ALA A 160 -1.65 -23.46 -0.40
C ALA A 160 -2.56 -23.81 -1.62
N GLU A 161 -3.00 -25.05 -1.76
CA GLU A 161 -3.88 -25.48 -2.86
C GLU A 161 -5.38 -25.40 -2.52
N GLU A 162 -5.74 -25.06 -1.28
CA GLU A 162 -7.13 -25.00 -0.83
C GLU A 162 -7.74 -23.62 -1.06
N CYS A 163 -8.86 -23.56 -1.78
CA CYS A 163 -9.65 -22.34 -1.92
C CYS A 163 -10.58 -22.16 -0.71
N LEU A 164 -10.26 -21.23 0.17
CA LEU A 164 -11.07 -20.92 1.35
C LEU A 164 -12.34 -20.12 1.02
N GLY A 165 -12.37 -19.50 -0.16
CA GLY A 165 -13.55 -18.79 -0.65
C GLY A 165 -13.25 -17.43 -1.27
N GLU A 166 -14.33 -16.70 -1.61
CA GLU A 166 -14.24 -15.39 -2.25
C GLU A 166 -14.21 -14.26 -1.22
N ILE A 167 -13.27 -13.34 -1.38
CA ILE A 167 -13.16 -12.05 -0.66
C ILE A 167 -13.74 -10.95 -1.56
N LYS A 168 -14.47 -10.01 -0.93
CA LYS A 168 -15.01 -8.80 -1.56
C LYS A 168 -14.50 -7.57 -0.81
N LEU A 169 -14.00 -6.60 -1.57
CA LEU A 169 -13.53 -5.31 -1.07
C LEU A 169 -14.39 -4.19 -1.64
N ASN A 170 -14.61 -3.14 -0.87
CA ASN A 170 -15.27 -1.90 -1.29
C ASN A 170 -14.24 -0.82 -1.69
N VAL A 171 -13.07 -1.23 -2.14
CA VAL A 171 -12.00 -0.37 -2.66
C VAL A 171 -11.45 -0.98 -3.95
N PRO A 172 -11.12 -0.15 -4.96
CA PRO A 172 -10.66 -0.62 -6.26
C PRO A 172 -9.16 -0.90 -6.28
N GLY A 173 -8.71 -1.59 -7.31
CA GLY A 173 -7.30 -1.71 -7.67
C GLY A 173 -6.62 -2.96 -7.12
N GLU A 174 -5.66 -3.45 -7.92
CA GLU A 174 -4.90 -4.66 -7.64
C GLU A 174 -4.04 -4.52 -6.37
N HIS A 175 -3.46 -3.34 -6.14
CA HIS A 175 -2.69 -3.05 -4.95
C HIS A 175 -3.52 -3.24 -3.65
N ASN A 176 -4.82 -2.95 -3.69
CA ASN A 176 -5.71 -3.19 -2.55
C ASN A 176 -6.01 -4.67 -2.32
N ILE A 177 -5.92 -5.50 -3.37
CA ILE A 177 -5.97 -6.96 -3.20
C ILE A 177 -4.74 -7.42 -2.41
N LEU A 178 -3.52 -6.99 -2.78
CA LEU A 178 -2.30 -7.33 -2.05
C LEU A 178 -2.34 -6.82 -0.61
N ASN A 179 -2.79 -5.59 -0.38
CA ASN A 179 -2.97 -5.05 0.97
C ASN A 179 -3.96 -5.89 1.79
N SER A 180 -5.05 -6.34 1.17
CA SER A 180 -6.04 -7.19 1.85
C SER A 180 -5.52 -8.60 2.10
N LEU A 181 -4.70 -9.17 1.20
CA LEU A 181 -4.06 -10.47 1.42
C LEU A 181 -3.22 -10.46 2.71
N ALA A 182 -2.40 -9.42 2.92
CA ALA A 182 -1.65 -9.26 4.16
C ALA A 182 -2.57 -9.27 5.40
N ALA A 183 -3.70 -8.54 5.31
CA ALA A 183 -4.66 -8.46 6.41
C ALA A 183 -5.40 -9.78 6.65
N VAL A 184 -5.73 -10.53 5.59
CA VAL A 184 -6.36 -11.87 5.70
C VAL A 184 -5.37 -12.86 6.30
N THR A 185 -4.14 -12.89 5.78
CA THR A 185 -3.06 -13.75 6.28
C THR A 185 -2.87 -13.53 7.78
N LEU A 186 -2.66 -12.28 8.21
CA LEU A 186 -2.55 -11.95 9.63
C LEU A 186 -3.76 -12.44 10.44
N GLY A 187 -4.97 -12.22 9.95
CA GLY A 187 -6.18 -12.66 10.66
C GLY A 187 -6.22 -14.17 10.87
N LEU A 188 -5.81 -14.95 9.87
CA LEU A 188 -5.74 -16.43 9.96
C LEU A 188 -4.64 -16.88 10.93
N GLU A 189 -3.44 -16.31 10.85
CA GLU A 189 -2.33 -16.59 11.75
C GLU A 189 -2.66 -16.25 13.22
N MET A 190 -3.52 -15.26 13.42
CA MET A 190 -4.07 -14.93 14.75
C MET A 190 -5.26 -15.82 15.17
N GLY A 191 -5.60 -16.85 14.39
CA GLY A 191 -6.68 -17.80 14.70
C GLY A 191 -8.10 -17.28 14.49
N LEU A 192 -8.28 -16.18 13.73
CA LEU A 192 -9.63 -15.72 13.35
C LEU A 192 -10.21 -16.63 12.26
N SER A 193 -11.51 -16.91 12.33
CA SER A 193 -12.17 -17.65 11.25
C SER A 193 -12.19 -16.82 9.96
N PHE A 194 -12.02 -17.48 8.81
CA PHE A 194 -12.09 -16.86 7.49
C PHE A 194 -13.38 -16.04 7.30
N GLN A 195 -14.50 -16.52 7.83
CA GLN A 195 -15.78 -15.82 7.77
C GLN A 195 -15.78 -14.50 8.56
N THR A 196 -15.13 -14.46 9.71
CA THR A 196 -14.97 -13.23 10.51
C THR A 196 -14.11 -12.21 9.77
N ILE A 197 -13.01 -12.67 9.20
CA ILE A 197 -12.09 -11.84 8.39
C ILE A 197 -12.82 -11.26 7.18
N LYS A 198 -13.48 -12.10 6.41
CA LYS A 198 -14.27 -11.72 5.22
C LYS A 198 -15.32 -10.65 5.55
N ARG A 199 -16.09 -10.82 6.65
CA ARG A 199 -17.08 -9.85 7.10
C ARG A 199 -16.45 -8.53 7.56
N GLY A 200 -15.29 -8.60 8.19
CA GLY A 200 -14.52 -7.42 8.59
C GLY A 200 -14.05 -6.62 7.38
N LEU A 201 -13.44 -7.27 6.39
CA LEU A 201 -13.00 -6.62 5.17
C LEU A 201 -14.15 -6.00 4.36
N LEU A 202 -15.31 -6.65 4.31
CA LEU A 202 -16.49 -6.08 3.64
C LEU A 202 -16.95 -4.76 4.25
N LYS A 203 -16.64 -4.50 5.53
CA LYS A 203 -16.94 -3.23 6.22
C LYS A 203 -15.87 -2.16 6.00
N TYR A 204 -14.72 -2.51 5.44
CA TYR A 204 -13.67 -1.56 5.17
C TYR A 204 -14.12 -0.54 4.12
N SER A 205 -14.02 0.74 4.43
CA SER A 205 -14.49 1.85 3.59
C SER A 205 -13.38 2.76 3.06
N GLY A 206 -12.12 2.36 3.25
CA GLY A 206 -10.97 3.08 2.71
C GLY A 206 -10.33 4.08 3.67
N VAL A 207 -9.32 4.76 3.16
CA VAL A 207 -8.58 5.84 3.82
C VAL A 207 -8.74 7.11 3.00
N ARG A 208 -8.89 8.24 3.65
CA ARG A 208 -8.98 9.54 3.00
C ARG A 208 -7.76 9.78 2.09
N ARG A 209 -8.01 10.31 0.89
CA ARG A 209 -6.99 10.54 -0.13
C ARG A 209 -6.28 9.26 -0.60
N ARG A 210 -6.94 8.09 -0.61
CA ARG A 210 -6.50 6.83 -1.23
C ARG A 210 -7.63 6.30 -2.10
N PHE A 211 -7.64 6.65 -3.38
CA PHE A 211 -8.74 6.51 -4.33
C PHE A 211 -10.08 6.97 -3.70
N ASP A 212 -10.06 8.15 -3.11
CA ASP A 212 -11.16 8.69 -2.32
C ASP A 212 -12.16 9.39 -3.24
N ILE A 213 -13.29 8.74 -3.51
CA ILE A 213 -14.34 9.29 -4.36
C ILE A 213 -15.06 10.40 -3.62
N LYS A 214 -14.84 11.66 -4.06
CA LYS A 214 -15.43 12.86 -3.47
C LYS A 214 -16.87 13.06 -3.87
N GLY A 215 -17.26 12.57 -5.04
CA GLY A 215 -18.62 12.65 -5.53
C GLY A 215 -18.72 12.38 -7.02
N ILE A 216 -19.96 12.26 -7.48
CA ILE A 216 -20.30 12.14 -8.89
C ILE A 216 -21.35 13.23 -9.19
N HIS A 217 -21.04 14.12 -10.11
CA HIS A 217 -21.95 15.18 -10.56
C HIS A 217 -21.97 15.22 -12.08
N GLU A 218 -23.13 15.27 -12.70
CA GLU A 218 -23.31 15.27 -14.16
C GLU A 218 -22.45 14.24 -14.89
N ASN A 219 -22.40 13.02 -14.34
CA ASN A 219 -21.59 11.92 -14.84
C ASN A 219 -20.06 12.16 -14.75
N ILE A 220 -19.58 13.17 -14.05
CA ILE A 220 -18.17 13.40 -13.73
C ILE A 220 -17.90 12.89 -12.33
N MET A 221 -17.03 11.89 -12.22
CA MET A 221 -16.56 11.36 -10.93
C MET A 221 -15.26 12.07 -10.55
N VAL A 222 -15.21 12.62 -9.35
CA VAL A 222 -14.01 13.26 -8.79
C VAL A 222 -13.39 12.31 -7.76
N VAL A 223 -12.11 11.99 -7.96
CA VAL A 223 -11.32 11.12 -7.09
C VAL A 223 -10.12 11.91 -6.56
N ASP A 224 -9.87 11.84 -5.27
CA ASP A 224 -8.70 12.41 -4.61
C ASP A 224 -7.77 11.28 -4.17
N ASP A 225 -6.50 11.33 -4.63
CA ASP A 225 -5.47 10.35 -4.26
C ASP A 225 -4.17 11.06 -3.88
N TYR A 226 -3.50 10.56 -2.87
CA TYR A 226 -2.22 11.08 -2.39
C TYR A 226 -1.02 10.48 -3.12
N ALA A 227 -1.24 9.76 -4.20
CA ALA A 227 -0.19 9.15 -5.01
C ALA A 227 0.86 10.18 -5.43
N HIS A 228 2.09 9.94 -5.05
CA HIS A 228 3.20 10.88 -5.28
C HIS A 228 4.50 10.15 -5.68
N HIS A 229 4.52 8.82 -5.72
CA HIS A 229 5.54 7.99 -6.34
C HIS A 229 5.00 7.41 -7.67
N PRO A 230 5.82 7.18 -8.71
CA PRO A 230 5.34 6.63 -9.99
C PRO A 230 4.50 5.36 -9.84
N THR A 231 4.93 4.41 -9.01
CA THR A 231 4.21 3.16 -8.72
C THR A 231 2.82 3.42 -8.15
N GLU A 232 2.66 4.41 -7.25
CA GLU A 232 1.36 4.78 -6.69
C GLU A 232 0.45 5.42 -7.74
N VAL A 233 1.00 6.34 -8.56
CA VAL A 233 0.26 7.00 -9.66
C VAL A 233 -0.20 5.93 -10.66
N GLU A 234 0.67 5.00 -11.03
CA GLU A 234 0.32 3.88 -11.90
C GLU A 234 -0.83 3.05 -11.33
N ALA A 235 -0.73 2.67 -10.06
CA ALA A 235 -1.74 1.87 -9.37
C ALA A 235 -3.11 2.58 -9.36
N THR A 236 -3.14 3.88 -9.10
CA THR A 236 -4.36 4.71 -9.10
C THR A 236 -4.96 4.80 -10.50
N LEU A 237 -4.15 5.08 -11.53
CA LEU A 237 -4.64 5.18 -12.91
C LEU A 237 -5.12 3.80 -13.43
N LYS A 238 -4.41 2.72 -13.16
CA LYS A 238 -4.85 1.35 -13.47
C LYS A 238 -6.16 1.00 -12.77
N ALA A 239 -6.32 1.37 -11.50
CA ALA A 239 -7.58 1.17 -10.77
C ALA A 239 -8.74 1.92 -11.43
N ALA A 240 -8.54 3.18 -11.82
CA ALA A 240 -9.54 3.95 -12.54
C ALA A 240 -9.93 3.31 -13.88
N LYS A 241 -8.96 2.86 -14.67
CA LYS A 241 -9.19 2.23 -15.99
C LYS A 241 -9.83 0.85 -15.90
N SER A 242 -9.46 0.05 -14.90
CA SER A 242 -10.00 -1.31 -14.75
C SER A 242 -11.37 -1.33 -14.10
N GLY A 243 -11.67 -0.38 -13.21
CA GLY A 243 -12.96 -0.30 -12.51
C GLY A 243 -14.07 0.35 -13.33
N TRP A 244 -13.75 1.34 -14.17
CA TRP A 244 -14.74 2.16 -14.87
C TRP A 244 -14.47 2.29 -16.36
N LYS A 245 -15.52 2.24 -17.16
CA LYS A 245 -15.49 2.56 -18.60
C LYS A 245 -15.67 4.07 -18.80
N ARG A 246 -14.72 4.88 -18.34
CA ARG A 246 -14.77 6.35 -18.40
C ARG A 246 -13.47 6.92 -18.96
N ARG A 247 -13.54 8.11 -19.55
CA ARG A 247 -12.35 8.91 -19.84
C ARG A 247 -11.71 9.34 -18.52
N VAL A 248 -10.41 9.15 -18.38
CA VAL A 248 -9.64 9.51 -17.19
C VAL A 248 -8.85 10.78 -17.46
N ILE A 249 -9.12 11.81 -16.67
CA ILE A 249 -8.36 13.07 -16.66
C ILE A 249 -7.53 13.05 -15.39
N ALA A 250 -6.19 13.01 -15.51
CA ALA A 250 -5.27 13.08 -14.39
C ALA A 250 -4.84 14.53 -14.16
N ILE A 251 -5.11 15.06 -12.97
CA ILE A 251 -4.56 16.33 -12.50
C ILE A 251 -3.46 15.98 -11.51
N PHE A 252 -2.19 16.14 -11.92
CA PHE A 252 -1.05 15.67 -11.13
C PHE A 252 -0.20 16.84 -10.65
N GLN A 253 0.03 16.89 -9.35
CA GLN A 253 0.98 17.79 -8.71
C GLN A 253 2.22 17.01 -8.28
N PRO A 254 3.38 17.20 -8.94
CA PRO A 254 4.61 16.57 -8.50
C PRO A 254 4.98 17.04 -7.08
N HIS A 255 5.44 16.13 -6.25
CA HIS A 255 5.82 16.40 -4.87
C HIS A 255 7.33 16.22 -4.70
N LEU A 256 8.02 17.26 -4.20
CA LEU A 256 9.47 17.39 -4.03
C LEU A 256 10.22 17.59 -5.36
N PHE A 257 11.19 18.48 -5.34
CA PHE A 257 12.09 18.70 -6.48
C PHE A 257 13.02 17.52 -6.73
N SER A 258 13.56 16.91 -5.66
CA SER A 258 14.43 15.73 -5.74
C SER A 258 13.70 14.56 -6.40
N ARG A 259 12.49 14.21 -5.94
CA ARG A 259 11.70 13.13 -6.51
C ARG A 259 11.33 13.40 -7.97
N THR A 260 10.99 14.64 -8.30
CA THR A 260 10.70 15.02 -9.69
C THR A 260 11.93 14.84 -10.58
N ARG A 261 13.11 15.28 -10.12
CA ARG A 261 14.39 15.09 -10.83
C ARG A 261 14.68 13.59 -11.06
N ASP A 262 14.54 12.80 -10.02
CA ASP A 262 14.97 11.41 -10.02
C ASP A 262 14.01 10.50 -10.80
N PHE A 263 12.71 10.83 -10.86
CA PHE A 263 11.65 9.98 -11.44
C PHE A 263 10.82 10.62 -12.56
N PHE A 264 11.28 11.70 -13.20
CA PHE A 264 10.46 12.40 -14.23
C PHE A 264 10.10 11.49 -15.41
N LYS A 265 10.97 10.56 -15.80
CA LYS A 265 10.72 9.62 -16.90
C LYS A 265 9.67 8.58 -16.50
N GLU A 266 9.77 8.06 -15.30
CA GLU A 266 8.82 7.11 -14.73
C GLU A 266 7.44 7.77 -14.59
N PHE A 267 7.38 9.02 -14.11
CA PHE A 267 6.13 9.78 -14.08
C PHE A 267 5.54 9.97 -15.48
N ALA A 268 6.33 10.33 -16.47
CA ALA A 268 5.86 10.44 -17.85
C ALA A 268 5.30 9.11 -18.37
N ASN A 269 6.00 8.00 -18.12
CA ASN A 269 5.58 6.67 -18.52
C ASN A 269 4.25 6.23 -17.90
N VAL A 270 4.00 6.54 -16.63
CA VAL A 270 2.74 6.12 -15.98
C VAL A 270 1.59 7.08 -16.28
N LEU A 271 1.85 8.38 -16.43
CA LEU A 271 0.82 9.37 -16.72
C LEU A 271 0.17 9.18 -18.10
N GLN A 272 0.85 8.58 -19.08
CA GLN A 272 0.24 8.24 -20.38
C GLN A 272 -0.93 7.25 -20.27
N LEU A 273 -1.14 6.60 -19.12
CA LEU A 273 -2.32 5.76 -18.87
C LEU A 273 -3.61 6.59 -18.80
N ALA A 274 -3.51 7.88 -18.48
CA ALA A 274 -4.66 8.78 -18.51
C ALA A 274 -4.96 9.23 -19.94
N ASP A 275 -6.23 9.52 -20.22
CA ASP A 275 -6.66 10.02 -21.54
C ASP A 275 -6.33 11.52 -21.70
N PHE A 276 -6.14 12.22 -20.58
CA PHE A 276 -5.71 13.62 -20.54
C PHE A 276 -4.96 13.91 -19.26
N VAL A 277 -3.87 14.67 -19.34
CA VAL A 277 -3.01 14.99 -18.21
C VAL A 277 -2.89 16.51 -18.04
N ILE A 278 -3.12 16.99 -16.83
CA ILE A 278 -2.87 18.37 -16.40
C ILE A 278 -1.76 18.28 -15.34
N LEU A 279 -0.65 18.98 -15.56
CA LEU A 279 0.45 19.10 -14.62
C LEU A 279 0.41 20.45 -13.94
N SER A 280 0.45 20.48 -12.61
CA SER A 280 0.66 21.72 -11.85
C SER A 280 2.13 21.89 -11.47
N ASP A 281 2.46 23.05 -10.89
CA ASP A 281 3.79 23.28 -10.35
C ASP A 281 4.14 22.30 -9.24
N ILE A 282 5.45 22.04 -9.08
CA ILE A 282 5.97 21.15 -8.04
C ILE A 282 5.60 21.70 -6.66
N TYR A 283 5.03 20.86 -5.80
CA TYR A 283 4.89 21.16 -4.37
C TYR A 283 6.21 20.90 -3.66
N PRO A 284 6.88 21.95 -3.14
CA PRO A 284 8.24 21.84 -2.62
C PRO A 284 8.31 21.14 -1.26
N ALA A 285 7.22 21.13 -0.48
CA ALA A 285 7.20 20.71 0.91
C ALA A 285 8.36 21.33 1.72
N ARG A 286 9.36 20.54 2.08
CA ARG A 286 10.54 20.98 2.87
C ARG A 286 11.76 21.35 2.01
N GLU A 287 11.70 21.17 0.70
CA GLU A 287 12.85 21.38 -0.19
C GLU A 287 12.94 22.80 -0.72
N LYS A 288 14.14 23.24 -0.99
CA LYS A 288 14.40 24.44 -1.79
C LYS A 288 14.34 24.08 -3.28
N PRO A 289 13.94 25.02 -4.15
CA PRO A 289 13.94 24.79 -5.60
C PRO A 289 15.33 24.35 -6.09
N ILE A 290 15.34 23.30 -6.93
CA ILE A 290 16.55 22.83 -7.62
C ILE A 290 16.60 23.50 -8.99
N PRO A 291 17.71 24.14 -9.40
CA PRO A 291 17.83 24.79 -10.70
C PRO A 291 17.46 23.84 -11.85
N ASN A 292 16.66 24.33 -12.79
CA ASN A 292 16.18 23.61 -13.98
C ASN A 292 15.23 22.43 -13.69
N ILE A 293 14.81 22.19 -12.47
CA ILE A 293 13.82 21.17 -12.13
C ILE A 293 12.46 21.85 -11.94
N THR A 294 11.56 21.60 -12.87
CA THR A 294 10.16 22.05 -12.87
C THR A 294 9.26 20.93 -13.37
N ALA A 295 7.95 21.05 -13.23
CA ALA A 295 7.00 20.10 -13.79
C ALA A 295 7.14 19.95 -15.32
N LYS A 296 7.74 20.95 -15.99
CA LYS A 296 7.99 20.92 -17.43
C LYS A 296 8.84 19.74 -17.89
N ILE A 297 9.77 19.25 -17.08
CA ILE A 297 10.59 18.08 -17.47
C ILE A 297 9.75 16.80 -17.63
N ILE A 298 8.68 16.65 -16.82
CA ILE A 298 7.72 15.55 -16.96
C ILE A 298 6.89 15.78 -18.24
N TYR A 299 6.43 17.00 -18.48
CA TYR A 299 5.67 17.35 -19.67
C TYR A 299 6.47 17.06 -20.95
N ASP A 300 7.71 17.52 -21.01
CA ASP A 300 8.55 17.36 -22.21
C ASP A 300 8.83 15.87 -22.52
N GLU A 301 8.98 15.05 -21.46
CA GLU A 301 9.16 13.60 -21.64
C GLU A 301 7.85 12.91 -22.05
N LEU A 302 6.74 13.24 -21.40
CA LEU A 302 5.41 12.72 -21.77
C LEU A 302 5.04 13.09 -23.20
N TYR A 303 5.33 14.32 -23.64
CA TYR A 303 5.07 14.78 -25.01
C TYR A 303 5.86 13.98 -26.05
N LYS A 304 7.12 13.62 -25.77
CA LYS A 304 7.92 12.72 -26.65
C LYS A 304 7.26 11.37 -26.80
N ILE A 305 6.90 10.72 -25.66
CA ILE A 305 6.25 9.41 -25.66
C ILE A 305 4.95 9.41 -26.47
N MET A 306 4.12 10.48 -26.29
CA MET A 306 2.84 10.58 -27.00
C MET A 306 2.98 10.92 -28.49
N LYS A 307 4.10 11.47 -28.92
CA LYS A 307 4.35 11.79 -30.32
C LYS A 307 4.87 10.58 -31.10
N ASP A 308 5.56 9.67 -30.42
CA ASP A 308 6.16 8.48 -31.00
C ASP A 308 5.17 7.28 -31.05
N ASN A 309 3.98 7.40 -30.41
CA ASN A 309 2.86 6.47 -30.45
C ASN A 309 1.73 6.97 -31.37
#